data_cc3b4b1e3aa4fe463556e512216e92d5
#
_entry.id   cc3b4b1e3aa4fe463556e512216e92d5
#
_cell.length_a   1.000
_cell.length_b   1.000
_cell.length_c   1.000
_cell.angle_alpha   90.00
_cell.angle_beta   90.00
_cell.angle_gamma   90.00
#
_symmetry.space_group_name_H-M   'P 1'
#
loop_
_entity.id
_entity.type
_entity.pdbx_description
1 polymer ?
#
loop_
_entity_poly.entity_id
_entity_poly.type
_entity_poly.pdbx_seq_one_letter_code
_entity_poly.pdbx_strand_id
1 'polypeptide(L)'
;MQTSRTQDLTSGSITQSMLNLAYPLILGNLLQQGYNIADTFIIGRTLGAKALAAVGSSYTLMVFITSIFIGLCMGCSALFSMRYGAKDYESLRRTQAASLLITGTSTLIIFAFSCYYIQDIITLMQTPQELQDMTYDYLKIIFMGIWFVYLYNYYAYLLRALGNSLTPLIYLAVSVVLNIMLDIWFIVKLHYGIEGAAAATIISQAVSAIGLCFYCWKKVPETRLSRKDFKVSRQLLKQVFSYASLTCIQQSVMNFGILMVQGLVNSFGTAVMAAFTAAVKIDSFAYMPVQDFGNAFSTFTAQNYGAGKNARILKGIKSAFGITPLFCLLLSLAIFLFAPQLMQIFISPEETEIIRIGTEYLRIEGSFYLGIGYLFLWYGFYRAVCKPEMSIILTILSLGTRVVLAYALAAIPSIGVHGIWWSIPIGWALADIYGWMYYWRKKNTMLSFPTQ
;
A
#
# COMPACT_ATOMS: atom_id res chain seq x y z
N MET A 1 25.26 18.49 -16.39
CA MET A 1 24.00 17.75 -16.39
C MET A 1 23.81 17.07 -15.04
N GLN A 2 22.94 17.60 -14.18
CA GLN A 2 22.60 17.00 -12.89
C GLN A 2 21.86 15.67 -13.13
N THR A 3 22.54 14.55 -12.96
CA THR A 3 22.06 13.22 -13.34
C THR A 3 21.47 12.40 -12.19
N SER A 4 21.34 12.96 -10.99
CA SER A 4 20.59 12.28 -9.92
C SER A 4 19.25 12.99 -9.72
N ARG A 5 18.17 12.30 -10.08
CA ARG A 5 16.78 12.77 -9.84
C ARG A 5 16.38 12.63 -8.36
N THR A 6 17.33 12.49 -7.45
CA THR A 6 17.10 12.50 -6.00
C THR A 6 16.87 13.93 -5.53
N GLN A 7 15.75 14.17 -4.86
CA GLN A 7 15.41 15.49 -4.32
C GLN A 7 15.80 15.54 -2.85
N ASP A 8 16.63 16.50 -2.47
CA ASP A 8 16.90 16.83 -1.06
C ASP A 8 15.67 17.51 -0.45
N LEU A 9 14.89 16.77 0.33
CA LEU A 9 13.68 17.28 0.99
C LEU A 9 13.99 18.15 2.21
N THR A 10 15.27 18.28 2.59
CA THR A 10 15.70 19.11 3.71
C THR A 10 15.89 20.57 3.35
N SER A 11 15.75 20.93 2.05
CA SER A 11 15.89 22.29 1.51
C SER A 11 14.71 22.67 0.61
N GLY A 12 14.63 23.92 0.19
CA GLY A 12 13.61 24.42 -0.76
C GLY A 12 12.19 24.52 -0.19
N SER A 13 11.20 24.62 -1.10
CA SER A 13 9.78 24.75 -0.76
C SER A 13 9.24 23.46 -0.13
N ILE A 14 8.60 23.58 1.02
CA ILE A 14 8.09 22.45 1.81
C ILE A 14 6.96 21.75 1.08
N THR A 15 5.93 22.49 0.72
CA THR A 15 4.73 21.99 0.04
C THR A 15 5.07 21.34 -1.29
N GLN A 16 5.86 22.03 -2.11
CA GLN A 16 6.24 21.54 -3.43
C GLN A 16 7.09 20.27 -3.35
N SER A 17 7.97 20.16 -2.35
CA SER A 17 8.75 18.95 -2.12
C SER A 17 7.87 17.73 -1.83
N MET A 18 6.83 17.88 -1.00
CA MET A 18 5.88 16.81 -0.70
C MET A 18 5.03 16.47 -1.92
N LEU A 19 4.51 17.46 -2.66
CA LEU A 19 3.69 17.23 -3.84
C LEU A 19 4.49 16.59 -4.99
N ASN A 20 5.72 17.02 -5.23
CA ASN A 20 6.60 16.42 -6.25
C ASN A 20 6.91 14.95 -5.95
N LEU A 21 6.95 14.58 -4.67
CA LEU A 21 7.13 13.18 -4.28
C LEU A 21 5.82 12.39 -4.37
N ALA A 22 4.69 12.99 -4.00
CA ALA A 22 3.38 12.35 -4.00
C ALA A 22 2.86 12.08 -5.42
N TYR A 23 3.02 13.02 -6.34
CA TYR A 23 2.47 12.92 -7.69
C TYR A 23 2.89 11.63 -8.43
N PRO A 24 4.19 11.25 -8.48
CA PRO A 24 4.55 9.97 -9.12
C PRO A 24 4.06 8.73 -8.35
N LEU A 25 3.85 8.82 -7.02
CA LEU A 25 3.27 7.73 -6.25
C LEU A 25 1.82 7.49 -6.65
N ILE A 26 1.02 8.55 -6.71
CA ILE A 26 -0.38 8.52 -7.13
C ILE A 26 -0.50 7.96 -8.55
N LEU A 27 0.31 8.46 -9.49
CA LEU A 27 0.32 7.94 -10.86
C LEU A 27 0.72 6.46 -10.92
N GLY A 28 1.69 6.04 -10.09
CA GLY A 28 2.13 4.65 -10.02
C GLY A 28 0.99 3.73 -9.56
N ASN A 29 0.24 4.13 -8.55
CA ASN A 29 -0.89 3.35 -8.05
C ASN A 29 -2.04 3.32 -9.06
N LEU A 30 -2.36 4.43 -9.71
CA LEU A 30 -3.36 4.46 -10.79
C LEU A 30 -2.96 3.57 -11.98
N LEU A 31 -1.68 3.61 -12.36
CA LEU A 31 -1.15 2.75 -13.42
C LEU A 31 -1.22 1.26 -13.04
N GLN A 32 -0.94 0.92 -11.77
CA GLN A 32 -1.07 -0.45 -11.25
C GLN A 32 -2.51 -0.94 -11.31
N GLN A 33 -3.49 -0.08 -11.00
CA GLN A 33 -4.91 -0.45 -11.12
C GLN A 33 -5.34 -0.61 -12.58
N GLY A 34 -4.89 0.29 -13.46
CA GLY A 34 -5.12 0.15 -14.90
C GLY A 34 -4.55 -1.15 -15.47
N TYR A 35 -3.35 -1.54 -15.02
CA TYR A 35 -2.74 -2.81 -15.35
C TYR A 35 -3.62 -4.00 -14.91
N ASN A 36 -4.07 -4.02 -13.66
CA ASN A 36 -4.91 -5.11 -13.14
C ASN A 36 -6.21 -5.28 -13.96
N ILE A 37 -6.80 -4.16 -14.41
CA ILE A 37 -7.98 -4.16 -15.27
C ILE A 37 -7.65 -4.74 -16.66
N ALA A 38 -6.52 -4.32 -17.27
CA ALA A 38 -6.12 -4.78 -18.59
C ALA A 38 -5.82 -6.29 -18.59
N ASP A 39 -5.06 -6.78 -17.61
CA ASP A 39 -4.74 -8.20 -17.44
C ASP A 39 -6.02 -9.04 -17.27
N THR A 40 -6.92 -8.61 -16.37
CA THR A 40 -8.22 -9.26 -16.14
C THR A 40 -9.07 -9.30 -17.43
N PHE A 41 -9.05 -8.22 -18.21
CA PHE A 41 -9.78 -8.14 -19.48
C PHE A 41 -9.21 -9.11 -20.54
N ILE A 42 -7.89 -9.16 -20.69
CA ILE A 42 -7.22 -10.05 -21.64
C ILE A 42 -7.54 -11.51 -21.28
N ILE A 43 -7.33 -11.90 -20.02
CA ILE A 43 -7.60 -13.27 -19.55
C ILE A 43 -9.07 -13.65 -19.74
N GLY A 44 -9.99 -12.78 -19.32
CA GLY A 44 -11.42 -13.05 -19.41
C GLY A 44 -11.93 -13.22 -20.85
N ARG A 45 -11.41 -12.42 -21.79
CA ARG A 45 -11.81 -12.47 -23.21
C ARG A 45 -11.19 -13.63 -23.98
N THR A 46 -9.97 -14.06 -23.60
CA THR A 46 -9.22 -15.05 -24.37
C THR A 46 -9.30 -16.46 -23.78
N LEU A 47 -9.24 -16.59 -22.46
CA LEU A 47 -9.23 -17.87 -21.76
C LEU A 47 -10.58 -18.25 -21.13
N GLY A 48 -11.51 -17.28 -21.08
CA GLY A 48 -12.88 -17.48 -20.58
C GLY A 48 -13.03 -17.40 -19.05
N ALA A 49 -14.27 -17.64 -18.60
CA ALA A 49 -14.68 -17.40 -17.22
C ALA A 49 -13.95 -18.28 -16.17
N LYS A 50 -13.61 -19.52 -16.51
CA LYS A 50 -12.90 -20.43 -15.58
C LYS A 50 -11.49 -19.94 -15.26
N ALA A 51 -10.73 -19.53 -16.28
CA ALA A 51 -9.40 -18.98 -16.11
C ALA A 51 -9.45 -17.64 -15.34
N LEU A 52 -10.42 -16.79 -15.66
CA LEU A 52 -10.65 -15.54 -14.95
C LEU A 52 -10.95 -15.77 -13.45
N ALA A 53 -11.75 -16.78 -13.13
CA ALA A 53 -12.06 -17.13 -11.75
C ALA A 53 -10.83 -17.67 -11.00
N ALA A 54 -9.99 -18.49 -11.65
CA ALA A 54 -8.75 -19.02 -11.08
C ALA A 54 -7.74 -17.90 -10.78
N VAL A 55 -7.54 -16.96 -11.71
CA VAL A 55 -6.68 -15.78 -11.50
C VAL A 55 -7.25 -14.85 -10.44
N GLY A 56 -8.56 -14.63 -10.46
CA GLY A 56 -9.24 -13.79 -9.47
C GLY A 56 -9.11 -14.30 -8.04
N SER A 57 -9.23 -15.61 -7.82
CA SER A 57 -8.99 -16.21 -6.51
C SER A 57 -7.52 -16.05 -6.08
N SER A 58 -6.58 -16.33 -6.99
CA SER A 58 -5.14 -16.16 -6.76
C SER A 58 -4.75 -14.72 -6.45
N TYR A 59 -5.45 -13.74 -7.04
CA TYR A 59 -5.20 -12.31 -6.84
C TYR A 59 -5.30 -11.90 -5.37
N THR A 60 -6.30 -12.37 -4.64
CA THR A 60 -6.47 -12.07 -3.21
C THR A 60 -5.26 -12.51 -2.39
N LEU A 61 -4.75 -13.71 -2.66
CA LEU A 61 -3.54 -14.22 -2.01
C LEU A 61 -2.32 -13.38 -2.35
N MET A 62 -2.17 -13.00 -3.63
CA MET A 62 -1.05 -12.18 -4.08
C MET A 62 -1.07 -10.78 -3.48
N VAL A 63 -2.25 -10.16 -3.35
CA VAL A 63 -2.41 -8.88 -2.65
C VAL A 63 -1.96 -9.01 -1.20
N PHE A 64 -2.33 -10.10 -0.51
CA PHE A 64 -1.91 -10.34 0.86
C PHE A 64 -0.38 -10.48 0.98
N ILE A 65 0.25 -11.33 0.17
CA ILE A 65 1.71 -11.52 0.16
C ILE A 65 2.42 -10.20 -0.18
N THR A 66 1.94 -9.48 -1.19
CA THR A 66 2.53 -8.19 -1.58
C THR A 66 2.40 -7.14 -0.48
N SER A 67 1.30 -7.14 0.29
CA SER A 67 1.13 -6.22 1.41
C SER A 67 2.16 -6.44 2.54
N ILE A 68 2.59 -7.69 2.74
CA ILE A 68 3.70 -8.01 3.66
C ILE A 68 5.00 -7.36 3.18
N PHE A 69 5.34 -7.51 1.90
CA PHE A 69 6.55 -6.88 1.33
C PHE A 69 6.49 -5.36 1.37
N ILE A 70 5.34 -4.79 1.03
CA ILE A 70 5.11 -3.35 1.14
C ILE A 70 5.35 -2.89 2.59
N GLY A 71 4.76 -3.57 3.56
CA GLY A 71 4.92 -3.22 4.98
C GLY A 71 6.37 -3.30 5.45
N LEU A 72 7.08 -4.39 5.12
CA LEU A 72 8.49 -4.59 5.45
C LEU A 72 9.38 -3.50 4.82
N CYS A 73 9.22 -3.24 3.52
CA CYS A 73 10.02 -2.26 2.79
C CYS A 73 9.70 -0.82 3.22
N MET A 74 8.43 -0.52 3.47
CA MET A 74 7.98 0.80 3.93
C MET A 74 8.51 1.13 5.33
N GLY A 75 8.59 0.13 6.23
CA GLY A 75 9.22 0.30 7.54
C GLY A 75 10.71 0.63 7.42
N CYS A 76 11.45 -0.10 6.57
CA CYS A 76 12.85 0.16 6.30
C CYS A 76 13.09 1.54 5.66
N SER A 77 12.19 1.97 4.77
CA SER A 77 12.25 3.25 4.06
C SER A 77 12.31 4.45 5.01
N ALA A 78 11.63 4.41 6.16
CA ALA A 78 11.71 5.47 7.16
C ALA A 78 13.14 5.64 7.70
N LEU A 79 13.82 4.53 7.99
CA LEU A 79 15.22 4.55 8.45
C LEU A 79 16.17 5.04 7.36
N PHE A 80 15.97 4.62 6.10
CA PHE A 80 16.74 5.12 4.96
C PHE A 80 16.59 6.63 4.81
N SER A 81 15.36 7.15 4.90
CA SER A 81 15.07 8.57 4.82
C SER A 81 15.78 9.37 5.92
N MET A 82 15.77 8.86 7.16
CA MET A 82 16.47 9.51 8.29
C MET A 82 17.98 9.57 8.05
N ARG A 83 18.61 8.44 7.66
CA ARG A 83 20.06 8.38 7.41
C ARG A 83 20.47 9.25 6.23
N TYR A 84 19.66 9.25 5.17
CA TYR A 84 19.88 10.11 3.99
C TYR A 84 19.77 11.59 4.35
N GLY A 85 18.74 11.98 5.11
CA GLY A 85 18.57 13.35 5.59
C GLY A 85 19.71 13.82 6.49
N ALA A 86 20.25 12.94 7.32
CA ALA A 86 21.45 13.19 8.14
C ALA A 86 22.74 13.26 7.31
N LYS A 87 22.71 12.94 6.01
CA LYS A 87 23.88 12.79 5.12
C LYS A 87 24.88 11.74 5.60
N ASP A 88 24.44 10.81 6.45
CA ASP A 88 25.22 9.69 6.95
C ASP A 88 25.07 8.48 6.00
N TYR A 89 25.81 8.53 4.91
CA TYR A 89 25.74 7.51 3.86
C TYR A 89 26.36 6.17 4.28
N GLU A 90 27.25 6.17 5.27
CA GLU A 90 27.81 4.94 5.82
C GLU A 90 26.74 4.19 6.61
N SER A 91 26.06 4.86 7.55
CA SER A 91 24.93 4.27 8.28
C SER A 91 23.75 3.94 7.35
N LEU A 92 23.54 4.70 6.26
CA LEU A 92 22.55 4.36 5.24
C LEU A 92 22.86 3.00 4.61
N ARG A 93 24.10 2.76 4.15
CA ARG A 93 24.50 1.47 3.55
C ARG A 93 24.43 0.32 4.55
N ARG A 94 24.87 0.53 5.80
CA ARG A 94 24.73 -0.49 6.86
C ARG A 94 23.26 -0.81 7.16
N THR A 95 22.39 0.21 7.20
CA THR A 95 20.94 0.02 7.37
C THR A 95 20.34 -0.71 6.19
N GLN A 96 20.79 -0.40 4.97
CA GLN A 96 20.40 -1.09 3.75
C GLN A 96 20.84 -2.57 3.77
N ALA A 97 22.07 -2.88 4.17
CA ALA A 97 22.55 -4.26 4.33
C ALA A 97 21.72 -5.03 5.36
N ALA A 98 21.47 -4.42 6.55
CA ALA A 98 20.62 -5.01 7.58
C ALA A 98 19.18 -5.29 7.08
N SER A 99 18.60 -4.34 6.34
CA SER A 99 17.26 -4.50 5.79
C SER A 99 17.19 -5.60 4.74
N LEU A 100 18.19 -5.71 3.85
CA LEU A 100 18.27 -6.80 2.87
C LEU A 100 18.34 -8.17 3.55
N LEU A 101 19.12 -8.29 4.63
CA LEU A 101 19.18 -9.53 5.42
C LEU A 101 17.82 -9.89 6.02
N ILE A 102 17.15 -8.93 6.68
CA ILE A 102 15.88 -9.18 7.35
C ILE A 102 14.75 -9.42 6.33
N THR A 103 14.57 -8.49 5.40
CA THR A 103 13.45 -8.60 4.44
C THR A 103 13.69 -9.70 3.41
N GLY A 104 14.95 -9.95 3.02
CA GLY A 104 15.33 -11.06 2.15
C GLY A 104 15.11 -12.43 2.82
N THR A 105 15.49 -12.57 4.10
CA THR A 105 15.19 -13.80 4.86
C THR A 105 13.68 -14.00 5.01
N SER A 106 12.92 -12.93 5.31
CA SER A 106 11.46 -13.01 5.36
C SER A 106 10.85 -13.44 4.02
N THR A 107 11.40 -12.91 2.92
CA THR A 107 10.98 -13.31 1.56
C THR A 107 11.29 -14.77 1.27
N LEU A 108 12.48 -15.26 1.70
CA LEU A 108 12.85 -16.67 1.57
C LEU A 108 11.88 -17.59 2.32
N ILE A 109 11.52 -17.21 3.54
CA ILE A 109 10.56 -17.97 4.34
C ILE A 109 9.19 -17.99 3.65
N ILE A 110 8.70 -16.84 3.19
CA ILE A 110 7.39 -16.75 2.49
C ILE A 110 7.43 -17.57 1.20
N PHE A 111 8.49 -17.47 0.42
CA PHE A 111 8.69 -18.25 -0.81
C PHE A 111 8.66 -19.75 -0.53
N ALA A 112 9.48 -20.22 0.42
CA ALA A 112 9.56 -21.63 0.77
C ALA A 112 8.21 -22.16 1.30
N PHE A 113 7.54 -21.39 2.18
CA PHE A 113 6.23 -21.72 2.69
C PHE A 113 5.17 -21.79 1.59
N SER A 114 5.12 -20.78 0.72
CA SER A 114 4.15 -20.73 -0.38
C SER A 114 4.33 -21.87 -1.38
N CYS A 115 5.59 -22.22 -1.73
CA CYS A 115 5.86 -23.32 -2.64
C CYS A 115 5.58 -24.69 -1.99
N TYR A 116 5.88 -24.86 -0.71
CA TYR A 116 5.66 -26.13 -0.01
C TYR A 116 4.18 -26.41 0.25
N TYR A 117 3.42 -25.40 0.67
CA TYR A 117 2.02 -25.51 1.05
C TYR A 117 1.04 -25.06 -0.04
N ILE A 118 1.45 -25.01 -1.31
CA ILE A 118 0.62 -24.49 -2.41
C ILE A 118 -0.75 -25.16 -2.48
N GLN A 119 -0.82 -26.50 -2.32
CA GLN A 119 -2.06 -27.25 -2.37
C GLN A 119 -2.96 -26.99 -1.16
N ASP A 120 -2.35 -26.89 0.03
CA ASP A 120 -3.07 -26.57 1.26
C ASP A 120 -3.64 -25.15 1.21
N ILE A 121 -2.89 -24.22 0.64
CA ILE A 121 -3.34 -22.84 0.43
C ILE A 121 -4.55 -22.79 -0.51
N ILE A 122 -4.53 -23.53 -1.63
CA ILE A 122 -5.65 -23.62 -2.58
C ILE A 122 -6.88 -24.19 -1.90
N THR A 123 -6.70 -25.23 -1.07
CA THR A 123 -7.78 -25.83 -0.28
C THR A 123 -8.32 -24.87 0.78
N LEU A 124 -7.44 -24.17 1.50
CA LEU A 124 -7.81 -23.15 2.48
C LEU A 124 -8.60 -22.00 1.86
N MET A 125 -8.28 -21.64 0.62
CA MET A 125 -9.01 -20.63 -0.15
C MET A 125 -10.39 -21.12 -0.61
N GLN A 126 -10.76 -22.37 -0.33
CA GLN A 126 -12.01 -23.00 -0.76
C GLN A 126 -12.23 -22.91 -2.28
N THR A 127 -11.15 -23.03 -3.04
CA THR A 127 -11.20 -23.00 -4.51
C THR A 127 -11.99 -24.22 -5.02
N PRO A 128 -13.01 -24.01 -5.88
CA PRO A 128 -13.78 -25.13 -6.46
C PRO A 128 -12.87 -26.15 -7.15
N GLN A 129 -13.18 -27.44 -7.02
CA GLN A 129 -12.36 -28.53 -7.55
C GLN A 129 -12.02 -28.37 -9.04
N GLU A 130 -12.99 -27.87 -9.83
CA GLU A 130 -12.80 -27.61 -11.26
C GLU A 130 -11.72 -26.58 -11.58
N LEU A 131 -11.37 -25.72 -10.62
CA LEU A 131 -10.40 -24.60 -10.80
C LEU A 131 -9.07 -24.88 -10.10
N GLN A 132 -8.97 -25.94 -9.29
CA GLN A 132 -7.78 -26.19 -8.48
C GLN A 132 -6.52 -26.40 -9.33
N ASP A 133 -6.62 -27.17 -10.41
CA ASP A 133 -5.47 -27.42 -11.30
C ASP A 133 -5.00 -26.13 -11.97
N MET A 134 -5.93 -25.36 -12.53
CA MET A 134 -5.61 -24.05 -13.13
C MET A 134 -4.99 -23.08 -12.13
N THR A 135 -5.54 -23.06 -10.91
CA THR A 135 -5.04 -22.20 -9.82
C THR A 135 -3.65 -22.63 -9.39
N TYR A 136 -3.40 -23.95 -9.33
CA TYR A 136 -2.11 -24.51 -8.99
C TYR A 136 -1.04 -24.15 -10.04
N ASP A 137 -1.31 -24.35 -11.33
CA ASP A 137 -0.40 -24.03 -12.41
C ASP A 137 -0.04 -22.55 -12.45
N TYR A 138 -1.05 -21.69 -12.26
CA TYR A 138 -0.86 -20.25 -12.16
C TYR A 138 0.00 -19.86 -10.95
N LEU A 139 -0.38 -20.30 -9.74
CA LEU A 139 0.31 -19.94 -8.50
C LEU A 139 1.73 -20.49 -8.44
N LYS A 140 1.98 -21.69 -8.95
CA LYS A 140 3.32 -22.29 -9.03
C LYS A 140 4.30 -21.38 -9.78
N ILE A 141 3.87 -20.83 -10.91
CA ILE A 141 4.68 -19.90 -11.70
C ILE A 141 4.80 -18.56 -10.94
N ILE A 142 3.70 -18.00 -10.47
CA ILE A 142 3.69 -16.70 -9.76
C ILE A 142 4.59 -16.73 -8.50
N PHE A 143 4.59 -17.82 -7.74
CA PHE A 143 5.44 -17.93 -6.55
C PHE A 143 6.94 -17.90 -6.90
N MET A 144 7.36 -18.43 -8.06
CA MET A 144 8.73 -18.28 -8.53
C MET A 144 9.10 -16.80 -8.75
N GLY A 145 8.11 -15.96 -9.06
CA GLY A 145 8.28 -14.51 -9.23
C GLY A 145 8.31 -13.68 -7.94
N ILE A 146 8.04 -14.25 -6.77
CA ILE A 146 8.00 -13.54 -5.48
C ILE A 146 9.26 -12.69 -5.23
N TRP A 147 10.43 -13.20 -5.63
CA TRP A 147 11.69 -12.49 -5.50
C TRP A 147 11.74 -11.19 -6.30
N PHE A 148 11.17 -11.16 -7.49
CA PHE A 148 11.13 -9.96 -8.33
C PHE A 148 10.14 -8.93 -7.77
N VAL A 149 9.00 -9.38 -7.24
CA VAL A 149 8.05 -8.51 -6.53
C VAL A 149 8.73 -7.85 -5.32
N TYR A 150 9.41 -8.65 -4.51
CA TYR A 150 10.16 -8.15 -3.36
C TYR A 150 11.26 -7.15 -3.79
N LEU A 151 12.12 -7.52 -4.73
CA LEU A 151 13.24 -6.67 -5.17
C LEU A 151 12.74 -5.34 -5.75
N TYR A 152 11.68 -5.37 -6.57
CA TYR A 152 11.09 -4.14 -7.09
C TYR A 152 10.62 -3.24 -5.94
N ASN A 153 9.83 -3.76 -5.01
CA ASN A 153 9.35 -2.99 -3.86
C ASN A 153 10.51 -2.46 -3.01
N TYR A 154 11.50 -3.29 -2.73
CA TYR A 154 12.66 -2.91 -1.93
C TYR A 154 13.38 -1.69 -2.52
N TYR A 155 13.78 -1.76 -3.78
CA TYR A 155 14.49 -0.65 -4.44
C TYR A 155 13.59 0.55 -4.72
N ALA A 156 12.30 0.33 -4.95
CA ALA A 156 11.33 1.42 -5.09
C ALA A 156 11.21 2.21 -3.77
N TYR A 157 11.07 1.54 -2.63
CA TYR A 157 11.02 2.19 -1.31
C TYR A 157 12.38 2.82 -0.92
N LEU A 158 13.49 2.23 -1.30
CA LEU A 158 14.81 2.84 -1.14
C LEU A 158 14.91 4.15 -1.91
N LEU A 159 14.57 4.17 -3.20
CA LEU A 159 14.62 5.40 -4.02
C LEU A 159 13.64 6.46 -3.53
N ARG A 160 12.43 6.07 -3.13
CA ARG A 160 11.45 6.98 -2.51
C ARG A 160 12.01 7.61 -1.24
N ALA A 161 12.71 6.85 -0.42
CA ALA A 161 13.36 7.35 0.79
C ALA A 161 14.43 8.41 0.50
N LEU A 162 15.07 8.34 -0.66
CA LEU A 162 16.05 9.31 -1.15
C LEU A 162 15.39 10.48 -1.92
N GLY A 163 14.05 10.58 -1.93
CA GLY A 163 13.32 11.64 -2.62
C GLY A 163 13.12 11.41 -4.13
N ASN A 164 13.31 10.19 -4.62
CA ASN A 164 13.10 9.84 -6.03
C ASN A 164 11.93 8.87 -6.18
N SER A 165 10.73 9.37 -6.42
CA SER A 165 9.54 8.57 -6.71
C SER A 165 9.30 8.38 -8.22
N LEU A 166 9.91 9.21 -9.06
CA LEU A 166 9.71 9.14 -10.51
C LEU A 166 10.38 7.93 -11.16
N THR A 167 11.59 7.55 -10.72
CA THR A 167 12.30 6.42 -11.29
C THR A 167 11.54 5.09 -11.08
N PRO A 168 11.05 4.75 -9.87
CA PRO A 168 10.19 3.59 -9.69
C PRO A 168 8.94 3.61 -10.57
N LEU A 169 8.30 4.77 -10.76
CA LEU A 169 7.16 4.92 -11.66
C LEU A 169 7.51 4.56 -13.11
N ILE A 170 8.66 5.04 -13.62
CA ILE A 170 9.09 4.74 -15.00
C ILE A 170 9.28 3.24 -15.18
N TYR A 171 9.96 2.55 -14.26
CA TYR A 171 10.15 1.11 -14.33
C TYR A 171 8.84 0.32 -14.18
N LEU A 172 7.90 0.82 -13.37
CA LEU A 172 6.56 0.26 -13.31
C LEU A 172 5.83 0.41 -14.65
N ALA A 173 5.89 1.58 -15.28
CA ALA A 173 5.27 1.80 -16.58
C ALA A 173 5.85 0.87 -17.65
N VAL A 174 7.17 0.67 -17.65
CA VAL A 174 7.83 -0.30 -18.55
C VAL A 174 7.31 -1.72 -18.27
N SER A 175 7.18 -2.11 -17.00
CA SER A 175 6.66 -3.42 -16.62
C SER A 175 5.23 -3.62 -17.11
N VAL A 176 4.36 -2.62 -16.94
CA VAL A 176 2.95 -2.67 -17.38
C VAL A 176 2.83 -2.85 -18.89
N VAL A 177 3.56 -2.04 -19.66
CA VAL A 177 3.55 -2.15 -21.13
C VAL A 177 4.08 -3.51 -21.58
N LEU A 178 5.20 -3.95 -21.00
CA LEU A 178 5.80 -5.24 -21.32
C LEU A 178 4.87 -6.40 -20.99
N ASN A 179 4.21 -6.33 -19.83
CA ASN A 179 3.26 -7.38 -19.44
C ASN A 179 2.09 -7.49 -20.42
N ILE A 180 1.43 -6.38 -20.78
CA ILE A 180 0.34 -6.40 -21.77
C ILE A 180 0.80 -6.98 -23.10
N MET A 181 2.00 -6.61 -23.55
CA MET A 181 2.57 -7.16 -24.79
C MET A 181 2.83 -8.67 -24.70
N LEU A 182 3.35 -9.13 -23.56
CA LEU A 182 3.63 -10.55 -23.32
C LEU A 182 2.34 -11.35 -23.13
N ASP A 183 1.33 -10.81 -22.47
CA ASP A 183 0.01 -11.45 -22.35
C ASP A 183 -0.61 -11.70 -23.73
N ILE A 184 -0.61 -10.68 -24.59
CA ILE A 184 -1.08 -10.85 -25.97
C ILE A 184 -0.23 -11.90 -26.70
N TRP A 185 1.06 -11.89 -26.53
CA TRP A 185 1.93 -12.85 -27.20
C TRP A 185 1.73 -14.28 -26.70
N PHE A 186 1.79 -14.50 -25.37
CA PHE A 186 1.74 -15.85 -24.79
C PHE A 186 0.33 -16.44 -24.82
N ILE A 187 -0.68 -15.63 -24.54
CA ILE A 187 -2.06 -16.12 -24.46
C ILE A 187 -2.68 -16.20 -25.87
N VAL A 188 -2.61 -15.10 -26.66
CA VAL A 188 -3.33 -15.01 -27.94
C VAL A 188 -2.59 -15.69 -29.07
N LYS A 189 -1.24 -15.51 -29.17
CA LYS A 189 -0.47 -16.08 -30.29
C LYS A 189 0.08 -17.48 -30.03
N LEU A 190 0.61 -17.72 -28.81
CA LEU A 190 1.25 -19.00 -28.47
C LEU A 190 0.30 -19.99 -27.79
N HIS A 191 -0.89 -19.54 -27.37
CA HIS A 191 -1.91 -20.36 -26.71
C HIS A 191 -1.41 -21.09 -25.46
N TYR A 192 -0.51 -20.44 -24.68
CA TYR A 192 0.03 -21.02 -23.43
C TYR A 192 -0.97 -20.98 -22.26
N GLY A 193 -2.21 -20.53 -22.48
CA GLY A 193 -3.25 -20.53 -21.47
C GLY A 193 -2.91 -19.65 -20.26
N ILE A 194 -3.31 -20.11 -19.07
CA ILE A 194 -3.13 -19.39 -17.80
C ILE A 194 -1.65 -19.31 -17.38
N GLU A 195 -0.85 -20.31 -17.76
CA GLU A 195 0.59 -20.30 -17.51
C GLU A 195 1.28 -19.18 -18.28
N GLY A 196 0.78 -18.86 -19.49
CA GLY A 196 1.26 -17.73 -20.29
C GLY A 196 1.05 -16.39 -19.58
N ALA A 197 -0.13 -16.18 -18.97
CA ALA A 197 -0.42 -15.00 -18.16
C ALA A 197 0.53 -14.88 -16.95
N ALA A 198 0.73 -15.98 -16.22
CA ALA A 198 1.65 -16.01 -15.10
C ALA A 198 3.09 -15.70 -15.51
N ALA A 199 3.55 -16.29 -16.61
CA ALA A 199 4.89 -16.07 -17.16
C ALA A 199 5.09 -14.62 -17.61
N ALA A 200 4.12 -14.01 -18.29
CA ALA A 200 4.13 -12.61 -18.69
C ALA A 200 4.28 -11.68 -17.49
N THR A 201 3.52 -11.93 -16.42
CA THR A 201 3.60 -11.19 -15.17
C THR A 201 4.99 -11.27 -14.54
N ILE A 202 5.57 -12.46 -14.43
CA ILE A 202 6.90 -12.63 -13.82
C ILE A 202 7.99 -11.98 -14.64
N ILE A 203 7.98 -12.18 -15.97
CA ILE A 203 9.01 -11.62 -16.85
C ILE A 203 8.99 -10.09 -16.78
N SER A 204 7.81 -9.47 -16.84
CA SER A 204 7.66 -8.02 -16.74
C SER A 204 8.13 -7.47 -15.40
N GLN A 205 7.80 -8.16 -14.30
CA GLN A 205 8.27 -7.80 -12.95
C GLN A 205 9.78 -8.01 -12.80
N ALA A 206 10.35 -9.07 -13.39
CA ALA A 206 11.79 -9.32 -13.39
C ALA A 206 12.56 -8.20 -14.10
N VAL A 207 12.07 -7.77 -15.27
CA VAL A 207 12.68 -6.67 -16.04
C VAL A 207 12.68 -5.38 -15.22
N SER A 208 11.56 -5.03 -14.59
CA SER A 208 11.48 -3.81 -13.77
C SER A 208 12.33 -3.91 -12.49
N ALA A 209 12.33 -5.04 -11.81
CA ALA A 209 13.11 -5.26 -10.59
C ALA A 209 14.62 -5.21 -10.85
N ILE A 210 15.09 -5.95 -11.87
CA ILE A 210 16.51 -5.99 -12.28
C ILE A 210 16.93 -4.61 -12.79
N GLY A 211 16.11 -3.97 -13.61
CA GLY A 211 16.36 -2.63 -14.13
C GLY A 211 16.51 -1.59 -13.01
N LEU A 212 15.62 -1.63 -12.01
CA LEU A 212 15.65 -0.71 -10.87
C LEU A 212 16.87 -0.97 -9.96
N CYS A 213 17.21 -2.24 -9.74
CA CYS A 213 18.44 -2.63 -9.03
C CYS A 213 19.70 -2.09 -9.74
N PHE A 214 19.78 -2.29 -11.06
CA PHE A 214 20.89 -1.81 -11.88
C PHE A 214 20.97 -0.28 -11.89
N TYR A 215 19.83 0.40 -11.97
CA TYR A 215 19.76 1.86 -11.84
C TYR A 215 20.33 2.33 -10.51
N CYS A 216 19.92 1.75 -9.37
CA CYS A 216 20.43 2.09 -8.05
C CYS A 216 21.96 1.90 -8.00
N TRP A 217 22.44 0.74 -8.46
CA TRP A 217 23.86 0.43 -8.48
C TRP A 217 24.68 1.42 -9.31
N LYS A 218 24.17 1.83 -10.50
CA LYS A 218 24.91 2.69 -11.45
C LYS A 218 24.76 4.16 -11.15
N LYS A 219 23.57 4.63 -10.75
CA LYS A 219 23.21 6.06 -10.68
C LYS A 219 23.09 6.62 -9.27
N VAL A 220 23.08 5.79 -8.22
CA VAL A 220 22.91 6.21 -6.83
C VAL A 220 24.10 5.69 -6.00
N PRO A 221 25.27 6.37 -6.08
CA PRO A 221 26.50 5.90 -5.42
C PRO A 221 26.36 5.71 -3.91
N GLU A 222 25.50 6.50 -3.27
CA GLU A 222 25.23 6.50 -1.83
C GLU A 222 24.67 5.15 -1.33
N THR A 223 24.07 4.37 -2.24
CA THR A 223 23.43 3.08 -1.95
C THR A 223 24.26 1.88 -2.40
N ARG A 224 25.48 2.09 -2.91
CA ARG A 224 26.35 0.98 -3.32
C ARG A 224 26.87 0.25 -2.11
N LEU A 225 26.44 -0.99 -1.96
CA LEU A 225 26.89 -1.86 -0.88
C LEU A 225 28.27 -2.44 -1.15
N SER A 226 29.07 -2.48 -0.11
CA SER A 226 30.36 -3.17 -0.05
C SER A 226 30.32 -4.30 0.99
N ARG A 227 31.27 -5.23 0.94
CA ARG A 227 31.35 -6.32 1.92
C ARG A 227 31.46 -5.81 3.37
N LYS A 228 32.00 -4.62 3.57
CA LYS A 228 32.14 -3.99 4.90
C LYS A 228 30.78 -3.59 5.49
N ASP A 229 29.82 -3.24 4.64
CA ASP A 229 28.50 -2.76 5.07
C ASP A 229 27.65 -3.90 5.68
N PHE A 230 27.98 -5.17 5.37
CA PHE A 230 27.33 -6.36 5.93
C PHE A 230 27.80 -6.70 7.36
N LYS A 231 28.83 -5.99 7.88
CA LYS A 231 29.19 -6.08 9.30
C LYS A 231 28.22 -5.26 10.15
N VAL A 232 27.02 -5.81 10.34
CA VAL A 232 25.90 -5.13 10.98
C VAL A 232 25.89 -5.42 12.48
N SER A 233 25.69 -4.39 13.31
CA SER A 233 25.53 -4.56 14.75
C SER A 233 24.17 -5.18 15.10
N ARG A 234 24.12 -5.95 16.20
CA ARG A 234 22.87 -6.54 16.72
C ARG A 234 21.81 -5.46 17.01
N GLN A 235 22.25 -4.28 17.46
CA GLN A 235 21.36 -3.16 17.75
C GLN A 235 20.70 -2.63 16.48
N LEU A 236 21.45 -2.47 15.38
CA LEU A 236 20.91 -2.04 14.10
C LEU A 236 19.94 -3.08 13.52
N LEU A 237 20.28 -4.38 13.61
CA LEU A 237 19.36 -5.45 13.21
C LEU A 237 18.04 -5.39 13.98
N LYS A 238 18.10 -5.20 15.31
CA LYS A 238 16.90 -5.06 16.14
C LYS A 238 16.07 -3.83 15.75
N GLN A 239 16.72 -2.71 15.46
CA GLN A 239 16.05 -1.48 15.03
C GLN A 239 15.34 -1.71 13.70
N VAL A 240 16.04 -2.23 12.69
CA VAL A 240 15.47 -2.50 11.36
C VAL A 240 14.33 -3.52 11.45
N PHE A 241 14.52 -4.60 12.22
CA PHE A 241 13.48 -5.59 12.43
C PHE A 241 12.22 -4.98 13.08
N SER A 242 12.40 -4.14 14.10
CA SER A 242 11.27 -3.46 14.75
C SER A 242 10.47 -2.59 13.77
N TYR A 243 11.15 -1.77 12.97
CA TYR A 243 10.48 -0.91 11.99
C TYR A 243 9.79 -1.71 10.89
N ALA A 244 10.47 -2.71 10.35
CA ALA A 244 9.93 -3.57 9.30
C ALA A 244 8.71 -4.35 9.81
N SER A 245 8.82 -5.04 10.96
CA SER A 245 7.75 -5.88 11.51
C SER A 245 6.55 -5.06 11.97
N LEU A 246 6.76 -3.93 12.68
CA LEU A 246 5.66 -3.09 13.13
C LEU A 246 4.86 -2.50 11.96
N THR A 247 5.55 -2.07 10.90
CA THR A 247 4.86 -1.55 9.71
C THR A 247 4.18 -2.67 8.91
N CYS A 248 4.79 -3.86 8.85
CA CYS A 248 4.18 -5.04 8.27
C CYS A 248 2.89 -5.45 9.00
N ILE A 249 2.94 -5.52 10.34
CA ILE A 249 1.77 -5.80 11.19
C ILE A 249 0.68 -4.76 10.95
N GLN A 250 1.04 -3.47 10.90
CA GLN A 250 0.08 -2.40 10.61
C GLN A 250 -0.65 -2.64 9.28
N GLN A 251 0.07 -2.93 8.21
CA GLN A 251 -0.52 -3.19 6.88
C GLN A 251 -1.39 -4.46 6.87
N SER A 252 -0.96 -5.51 7.56
CA SER A 252 -1.72 -6.75 7.67
C SER A 252 -3.00 -6.56 8.48
N VAL A 253 -2.96 -5.82 9.59
CA VAL A 253 -4.14 -5.50 10.42
C VAL A 253 -5.15 -4.67 9.63
N MET A 254 -4.68 -3.72 8.80
CA MET A 254 -5.57 -2.95 7.92
C MET A 254 -6.38 -3.89 7.00
N ASN A 255 -5.72 -4.80 6.30
CA ASN A 255 -6.37 -5.74 5.39
C ASN A 255 -7.32 -6.70 6.13
N PHE A 256 -6.90 -7.21 7.28
CA PHE A 256 -7.72 -8.12 8.09
C PHE A 256 -9.00 -7.43 8.64
N GLY A 257 -8.89 -6.18 9.08
CA GLY A 257 -10.05 -5.42 9.57
C GLY A 257 -11.10 -5.19 8.48
N ILE A 258 -10.70 -4.99 7.23
CA ILE A 258 -11.60 -4.89 6.09
C ILE A 258 -12.33 -6.22 5.87
N LEU A 259 -11.62 -7.34 5.93
CA LEU A 259 -12.22 -8.68 5.77
C LEU A 259 -13.25 -9.01 6.87
N MET A 260 -13.00 -8.62 8.11
CA MET A 260 -13.96 -8.83 9.22
C MET A 260 -15.27 -8.08 8.97
N VAL A 261 -15.21 -6.85 8.50
CA VAL A 261 -16.41 -6.07 8.15
C VAL A 261 -17.12 -6.67 6.95
N GLN A 262 -16.40 -7.16 5.94
CA GLN A 262 -16.97 -7.85 4.80
C GLN A 262 -17.79 -9.08 5.23
N GLY A 263 -17.30 -9.86 6.18
CA GLY A 263 -18.03 -11.00 6.74
C GLY A 263 -19.38 -10.60 7.34
N LEU A 264 -19.43 -9.51 8.09
CA LEU A 264 -20.69 -8.97 8.64
C LEU A 264 -21.63 -8.45 7.54
N VAL A 265 -21.10 -7.73 6.55
CA VAL A 265 -21.89 -7.23 5.41
C VAL A 265 -22.56 -8.38 4.66
N ASN A 266 -21.87 -9.51 4.48
CA ASN A 266 -22.40 -10.67 3.78
C ASN A 266 -23.65 -11.25 4.47
N SER A 267 -23.80 -11.09 5.81
CA SER A 267 -24.98 -11.54 6.54
C SER A 267 -26.25 -10.74 6.25
N PHE A 268 -26.14 -9.55 5.63
CA PHE A 268 -27.29 -8.71 5.25
C PHE A 268 -27.88 -9.04 3.88
N GLY A 269 -27.38 -10.07 3.22
CA GLY A 269 -27.89 -10.54 1.94
C GLY A 269 -27.13 -10.07 0.71
N THR A 270 -27.48 -10.63 -0.43
CA THR A 270 -26.73 -10.47 -1.68
C THR A 270 -26.72 -9.05 -2.23
N ALA A 271 -27.81 -8.32 -2.07
CA ALA A 271 -27.92 -6.93 -2.53
C ALA A 271 -26.93 -6.02 -1.76
N VAL A 272 -26.85 -6.15 -0.43
CA VAL A 272 -25.93 -5.38 0.41
C VAL A 272 -24.48 -5.77 0.12
N MET A 273 -24.20 -7.07 -0.05
CA MET A 273 -22.88 -7.58 -0.40
C MET A 273 -22.40 -7.03 -1.75
N ALA A 274 -23.26 -7.03 -2.78
CA ALA A 274 -22.93 -6.49 -4.10
C ALA A 274 -22.69 -4.97 -4.05
N ALA A 275 -23.57 -4.24 -3.36
CA ALA A 275 -23.44 -2.80 -3.15
C ALA A 275 -22.14 -2.43 -2.45
N PHE A 276 -21.80 -3.12 -1.36
CA PHE A 276 -20.57 -2.88 -0.61
C PHE A 276 -19.33 -3.20 -1.44
N THR A 277 -19.33 -4.31 -2.17
CA THR A 277 -18.19 -4.71 -3.01
C THR A 277 -17.89 -3.68 -4.10
N ALA A 278 -18.94 -3.13 -4.75
CA ALA A 278 -18.77 -2.07 -5.75
C ALA A 278 -18.33 -0.76 -5.10
N ALA A 279 -18.95 -0.37 -3.99
CA ALA A 279 -18.66 0.87 -3.30
C ALA A 279 -17.25 0.91 -2.72
N VAL A 280 -16.74 -0.17 -2.11
CA VAL A 280 -15.36 -0.26 -1.60
C VAL A 280 -14.32 -0.14 -2.71
N LYS A 281 -14.61 -0.61 -3.92
CA LYS A 281 -13.71 -0.38 -5.07
C LYS A 281 -13.63 1.10 -5.43
N ILE A 282 -14.77 1.78 -5.51
CA ILE A 282 -14.84 3.23 -5.77
C ILE A 282 -14.08 3.99 -4.68
N ASP A 283 -14.33 3.65 -3.43
CA ASP A 283 -13.73 4.25 -2.25
C ASP A 283 -12.20 4.08 -2.24
N SER A 284 -11.70 2.89 -2.61
CA SER A 284 -10.27 2.63 -2.72
C SER A 284 -9.56 3.55 -3.71
N PHE A 285 -10.18 3.84 -4.86
CA PHE A 285 -9.65 4.82 -5.82
C PHE A 285 -9.66 6.24 -5.25
N ALA A 286 -10.65 6.57 -4.45
CA ALA A 286 -10.82 7.88 -3.88
C ALA A 286 -9.76 8.20 -2.80
N TYR A 287 -9.52 7.30 -1.83
CA TYR A 287 -8.56 7.59 -0.76
C TYR A 287 -7.10 7.31 -1.09
N MET A 288 -6.81 6.54 -2.15
CA MET A 288 -5.44 6.18 -2.55
C MET A 288 -4.51 7.40 -2.73
N PRO A 289 -4.92 8.50 -3.39
CA PRO A 289 -4.07 9.68 -3.49
C PRO A 289 -3.72 10.32 -2.14
N VAL A 290 -4.65 10.25 -1.18
CA VAL A 290 -4.42 10.78 0.17
C VAL A 290 -3.43 9.92 0.95
N GLN A 291 -3.52 8.61 0.80
CA GLN A 291 -2.56 7.66 1.36
C GLN A 291 -1.15 7.91 0.82
N ASP A 292 -1.01 8.13 -0.49
CA ASP A 292 0.27 8.42 -1.13
C ASP A 292 0.85 9.77 -0.70
N PHE A 293 0.00 10.76 -0.50
CA PHE A 293 0.43 12.02 0.09
C PHE A 293 0.94 11.84 1.53
N GLY A 294 0.27 11.00 2.33
CA GLY A 294 0.74 10.59 3.66
C GLY A 294 2.12 9.91 3.63
N ASN A 295 2.38 9.07 2.63
CA ASN A 295 3.68 8.43 2.42
C ASN A 295 4.76 9.44 2.01
N ALA A 296 4.44 10.40 1.15
CA ALA A 296 5.33 11.49 0.77
C ALA A 296 5.66 12.39 1.96
N PHE A 297 4.66 12.73 2.78
CA PHE A 297 4.84 13.47 4.03
C PHE A 297 5.71 12.70 5.04
N SER A 298 5.55 11.37 5.14
CA SER A 298 6.40 10.51 5.96
C SER A 298 7.88 10.62 5.54
N THR A 299 8.17 10.51 4.26
CA THR A 299 9.53 10.61 3.71
C THR A 299 10.13 12.01 3.96
N PHE A 300 9.35 13.06 3.71
CA PHE A 300 9.75 14.44 4.00
C PHE A 300 10.09 14.63 5.49
N THR A 301 9.23 14.16 6.36
CA THR A 301 9.40 14.27 7.81
C THR A 301 10.61 13.48 8.27
N ALA A 302 10.81 12.24 7.79
CA ALA A 302 11.93 11.39 8.17
C ALA A 302 13.29 11.97 7.75
N GLN A 303 13.40 12.52 6.52
CA GLN A 303 14.63 13.19 6.09
C GLN A 303 14.94 14.43 6.94
N ASN A 304 13.93 15.26 7.23
CA ASN A 304 14.12 16.45 8.08
C ASN A 304 14.40 16.07 9.54
N TYR A 305 13.83 14.98 10.02
CA TYR A 305 14.11 14.44 11.34
C TYR A 305 15.57 13.98 11.45
N GLY A 306 16.06 13.22 10.48
CA GLY A 306 17.47 12.84 10.39
C GLY A 306 18.42 14.02 10.27
N ALA A 307 18.03 15.08 9.58
CA ALA A 307 18.80 16.33 9.41
C ALA A 307 18.73 17.26 10.64
N GLY A 308 17.96 16.95 11.69
CA GLY A 308 17.77 17.84 12.84
C GLY A 308 16.96 19.11 12.59
N LYS A 309 16.18 19.16 11.48
CA LYS A 309 15.47 20.36 11.04
C LYS A 309 14.05 20.43 11.63
N ASN A 310 13.92 20.49 12.97
CA ASN A 310 12.63 20.47 13.67
C ASN A 310 11.68 21.58 13.26
N ALA A 311 12.20 22.81 13.06
CA ALA A 311 11.38 23.92 12.60
C ALA A 311 10.77 23.64 11.21
N ARG A 312 11.48 22.91 10.35
CA ARG A 312 11.01 22.52 9.03
C ARG A 312 9.97 21.41 9.13
N ILE A 313 10.10 20.46 10.07
CA ILE A 313 9.08 19.47 10.36
C ILE A 313 7.77 20.12 10.82
N LEU A 314 7.82 21.10 11.74
CA LEU A 314 6.64 21.81 12.21
C LEU A 314 5.91 22.58 11.09
N LYS A 315 6.67 23.21 10.20
CA LYS A 315 6.11 23.85 9.00
C LYS A 315 5.53 22.81 8.04
N GLY A 316 6.17 21.63 7.90
CA GLY A 316 5.69 20.50 7.11
C GLY A 316 4.36 19.95 7.63
N ILE A 317 4.22 19.79 8.94
CA ILE A 317 2.95 19.40 9.58
C ILE A 317 1.85 20.42 9.23
N LYS A 318 2.11 21.72 9.45
CA LYS A 318 1.13 22.77 9.11
C LYS A 318 0.73 22.74 7.64
N SER A 319 1.70 22.56 6.73
CA SER A 319 1.44 22.46 5.30
C SER A 319 0.64 21.23 4.93
N ALA A 320 1.02 20.03 5.42
CA ALA A 320 0.35 18.79 5.09
C ALA A 320 -1.09 18.77 5.64
N PHE A 321 -1.29 19.11 6.92
CA PHE A 321 -2.62 19.19 7.55
C PHE A 321 -3.47 20.35 7.00
N GLY A 322 -2.88 21.35 6.35
CA GLY A 322 -3.60 22.43 5.68
C GLY A 322 -4.02 22.10 4.24
N ILE A 323 -3.24 21.30 3.51
CA ILE A 323 -3.56 20.90 2.12
C ILE A 323 -4.55 19.74 2.08
N THR A 324 -4.39 18.78 2.98
CA THR A 324 -5.26 17.59 3.03
C THR A 324 -6.75 17.92 3.09
N PRO A 325 -7.23 18.90 3.90
CA PRO A 325 -8.64 19.28 3.89
C PRO A 325 -9.14 19.74 2.53
N LEU A 326 -8.38 20.54 1.82
CA LEU A 326 -8.78 21.04 0.50
C LEU A 326 -9.00 19.87 -0.47
N PHE A 327 -8.06 18.95 -0.53
CA PHE A 327 -8.15 17.78 -1.39
C PHE A 327 -9.30 16.84 -0.96
N CYS A 328 -9.38 16.51 0.34
CA CYS A 328 -10.42 15.62 0.88
C CYS A 328 -11.82 16.20 0.70
N LEU A 329 -12.02 17.51 0.92
CA LEU A 329 -13.33 18.15 0.73
C LEU A 329 -13.77 18.15 -0.74
N LEU A 330 -12.85 18.42 -1.68
CA LEU A 330 -13.14 18.33 -3.11
C LEU A 330 -13.54 16.90 -3.50
N LEU A 331 -12.81 15.92 -2.98
CA LEU A 331 -13.08 14.51 -3.23
C LEU A 331 -14.42 14.07 -2.59
N SER A 332 -14.66 14.48 -1.33
CA SER A 332 -15.91 14.24 -0.62
C SER A 332 -17.11 14.80 -1.39
N LEU A 333 -17.00 16.03 -1.87
CA LEU A 333 -18.03 16.66 -2.68
C LEU A 333 -18.27 15.90 -3.99
N ALA A 334 -17.21 15.50 -4.69
CA ALA A 334 -17.34 14.73 -5.93
C ALA A 334 -18.04 13.37 -5.68
N ILE A 335 -17.59 12.62 -4.67
CA ILE A 335 -18.23 11.34 -4.33
C ILE A 335 -19.69 11.54 -3.90
N PHE A 336 -19.99 12.54 -3.05
CA PHE A 336 -21.35 12.79 -2.59
C PHE A 336 -22.32 13.13 -3.72
N LEU A 337 -21.89 13.95 -4.69
CA LEU A 337 -22.69 14.36 -5.83
C LEU A 337 -22.86 13.24 -6.87
N PHE A 338 -21.78 12.52 -7.16
CA PHE A 338 -21.74 11.54 -8.25
C PHE A 338 -21.86 10.09 -7.78
N ALA A 339 -22.17 9.82 -6.50
CA ALA A 339 -22.26 8.45 -5.96
C ALA A 339 -23.17 7.52 -6.78
N PRO A 340 -24.38 7.91 -7.23
CA PRO A 340 -25.22 7.03 -8.03
C PRO A 340 -24.57 6.68 -9.38
N GLN A 341 -23.96 7.66 -10.06
CA GLN A 341 -23.30 7.47 -11.36
C GLN A 341 -22.04 6.59 -11.21
N LEU A 342 -21.30 6.76 -10.13
CA LEU A 342 -20.14 5.94 -9.84
C LEU A 342 -20.52 4.48 -9.55
N MET A 343 -21.64 4.25 -8.85
CA MET A 343 -22.18 2.90 -8.64
C MET A 343 -22.58 2.24 -9.97
N GLN A 344 -23.15 3.00 -10.92
CA GLN A 344 -23.54 2.51 -12.23
C GLN A 344 -22.37 2.08 -13.13
N ILE A 345 -21.12 2.43 -12.77
CA ILE A 345 -19.94 1.90 -13.47
C ILE A 345 -19.80 0.39 -13.24
N PHE A 346 -20.24 -0.10 -12.08
CA PHE A 346 -20.07 -1.50 -11.66
C PHE A 346 -21.38 -2.29 -11.61
N ILE A 347 -22.50 -1.61 -11.45
CA ILE A 347 -23.83 -2.17 -11.23
C ILE A 347 -24.76 -1.73 -12.35
N SER A 348 -25.56 -2.66 -12.90
CA SER A 348 -26.55 -2.34 -13.92
C SER A 348 -27.55 -1.28 -13.42
N PRO A 349 -27.93 -0.30 -14.25
CA PRO A 349 -28.92 0.73 -13.88
C PRO A 349 -30.28 0.18 -13.44
N GLU A 350 -30.61 -1.06 -13.82
CA GLU A 350 -31.84 -1.76 -13.46
C GLU A 350 -31.85 -2.20 -11.97
N GLU A 351 -30.66 -2.42 -11.38
CA GLU A 351 -30.48 -2.85 -10.00
C GLU A 351 -30.55 -1.67 -9.02
N THR A 352 -31.70 -1.00 -9.00
CA THR A 352 -31.92 0.27 -8.28
C THR A 352 -31.69 0.17 -6.77
N GLU A 353 -32.03 -0.97 -6.17
CA GLU A 353 -31.81 -1.21 -4.73
C GLU A 353 -30.33 -1.29 -4.39
N ILE A 354 -29.53 -2.00 -5.20
CA ILE A 354 -28.07 -2.15 -4.99
C ILE A 354 -27.41 -0.77 -5.14
N ILE A 355 -27.81 0.00 -6.17
CA ILE A 355 -27.30 1.36 -6.38
C ILE A 355 -27.66 2.27 -5.21
N ARG A 356 -28.89 2.17 -4.66
CA ARG A 356 -29.31 2.96 -3.50
C ARG A 356 -28.44 2.65 -2.26
N ILE A 357 -28.27 1.39 -1.93
CA ILE A 357 -27.47 0.95 -0.77
C ILE A 357 -26.01 1.40 -0.92
N GLY A 358 -25.40 1.20 -2.10
CA GLY A 358 -24.02 1.63 -2.36
C GLY A 358 -23.86 3.16 -2.35
N THR A 359 -24.87 3.88 -2.83
CA THR A 359 -24.91 5.36 -2.79
C THR A 359 -24.94 5.85 -1.33
N GLU A 360 -25.75 5.24 -0.47
CA GLU A 360 -25.83 5.58 0.96
C GLU A 360 -24.48 5.36 1.64
N TYR A 361 -23.82 4.21 1.39
CA TYR A 361 -22.46 3.93 1.87
C TYR A 361 -21.48 5.02 1.43
N LEU A 362 -21.39 5.28 0.12
CA LEU A 362 -20.44 6.25 -0.44
C LEU A 362 -20.70 7.66 0.08
N ARG A 363 -21.94 8.06 0.30
CA ARG A 363 -22.26 9.36 0.87
C ARG A 363 -21.88 9.48 2.33
N ILE A 364 -22.09 8.42 3.12
CA ILE A 364 -21.68 8.42 4.56
C ILE A 364 -20.15 8.44 4.63
N GLU A 365 -19.46 7.46 4.05
CA GLU A 365 -18.00 7.33 4.17
C GLU A 365 -17.28 8.47 3.46
N GLY A 366 -17.71 8.80 2.24
CA GLY A 366 -17.12 9.87 1.43
C GLY A 366 -17.22 11.25 2.06
N SER A 367 -18.26 11.53 2.87
CA SER A 367 -18.37 12.80 3.60
C SER A 367 -17.26 12.98 4.65
N PHE A 368 -16.62 11.92 5.08
CA PHE A 368 -15.60 11.93 6.14
C PHE A 368 -14.19 11.59 5.66
N TYR A 369 -13.90 11.68 4.37
CA TYR A 369 -12.53 11.42 3.86
C TYR A 369 -11.44 12.28 4.49
N LEU A 370 -11.81 13.41 5.11
CA LEU A 370 -10.87 14.19 5.90
C LEU A 370 -10.31 13.38 7.08
N GLY A 371 -11.12 12.53 7.71
CA GLY A 371 -10.68 11.67 8.82
C GLY A 371 -9.61 10.69 8.36
N ILE A 372 -9.87 9.90 7.30
CA ILE A 372 -8.84 8.98 6.80
C ILE A 372 -7.61 9.71 6.27
N GLY A 373 -7.78 10.92 5.72
CA GLY A 373 -6.68 11.77 5.26
C GLY A 373 -5.74 12.15 6.41
N TYR A 374 -6.28 12.59 7.53
CA TYR A 374 -5.49 12.90 8.71
C TYR A 374 -4.87 11.65 9.34
N LEU A 375 -5.57 10.53 9.32
CA LEU A 375 -5.05 9.26 9.83
C LEU A 375 -3.81 8.80 9.05
N PHE A 376 -3.80 8.91 7.72
CA PHE A 376 -2.61 8.61 6.91
C PHE A 376 -1.44 9.56 7.18
N LEU A 377 -1.71 10.83 7.46
CA LEU A 377 -0.67 11.78 7.89
C LEU A 377 -0.09 11.37 9.25
N TRP A 378 -0.92 10.96 10.21
CA TRP A 378 -0.45 10.46 11.51
C TRP A 378 0.37 9.19 11.38
N TYR A 379 -0.03 8.22 10.57
CA TYR A 379 0.77 7.03 10.29
C TYR A 379 2.14 7.40 9.74
N GLY A 380 2.17 8.32 8.76
CA GLY A 380 3.40 8.82 8.18
C GLY A 380 4.29 9.55 9.17
N PHE A 381 3.71 10.44 9.98
CA PHE A 381 4.42 11.23 10.97
C PHE A 381 5.08 10.35 12.05
N TYR A 382 4.30 9.48 12.69
CA TYR A 382 4.83 8.67 13.80
C TYR A 382 5.92 7.69 13.34
N ARG A 383 5.76 7.11 12.17
CA ARG A 383 6.81 6.29 11.56
C ARG A 383 8.08 7.09 11.29
N ALA A 384 7.96 8.35 10.87
CA ALA A 384 9.07 9.24 10.56
C ALA A 384 9.81 9.79 11.78
N VAL A 385 9.18 9.84 12.97
CA VAL A 385 9.79 10.37 14.20
C VAL A 385 10.14 9.27 15.21
N CYS A 386 10.52 8.11 14.73
CA CYS A 386 10.96 6.96 15.54
C CYS A 386 9.87 6.41 16.49
N LYS A 387 8.60 6.50 16.11
CA LYS A 387 7.46 5.97 16.88
C LYS A 387 6.54 5.08 16.04
N PRO A 388 7.08 4.05 15.31
CA PRO A 388 6.26 3.20 14.44
C PRO A 388 5.18 2.43 15.23
N GLU A 389 5.38 2.16 16.52
CA GLU A 389 4.39 1.56 17.41
C GLU A 389 3.08 2.36 17.48
N MET A 390 3.18 3.69 17.38
CA MET A 390 1.99 4.55 17.38
C MET A 390 1.13 4.34 16.13
N SER A 391 1.73 4.06 14.98
CA SER A 391 0.97 3.75 13.77
C SER A 391 0.12 2.50 13.94
N ILE A 392 0.64 1.47 14.65
CA ILE A 392 -0.14 0.27 14.98
C ILE A 392 -1.27 0.60 15.96
N ILE A 393 -0.97 1.35 17.02
CA ILE A 393 -1.99 1.74 18.02
C ILE A 393 -3.15 2.48 17.34
N LEU A 394 -2.86 3.44 16.46
CA LEU A 394 -3.87 4.15 15.70
C LEU A 394 -4.65 3.23 14.76
N THR A 395 -3.99 2.27 14.14
CA THR A 395 -4.63 1.28 13.27
C THR A 395 -5.57 0.38 14.07
N ILE A 396 -5.12 -0.15 15.22
CA ILE A 396 -5.95 -0.98 16.10
C ILE A 396 -7.13 -0.15 16.65
N LEU A 397 -6.90 1.10 17.03
CA LEU A 397 -7.96 1.97 17.52
C LEU A 397 -9.00 2.24 16.42
N SER A 398 -8.56 2.58 15.21
CA SER A 398 -9.46 2.86 14.09
C SER A 398 -10.25 1.61 13.67
N LEU A 399 -9.54 0.52 13.33
CA LEU A 399 -10.17 -0.71 12.82
C LEU A 399 -10.84 -1.53 13.91
N GLY A 400 -10.26 -1.60 15.12
CA GLY A 400 -10.85 -2.29 16.24
C GLY A 400 -12.19 -1.65 16.64
N THR A 401 -12.23 -0.32 16.75
CA THR A 401 -13.47 0.41 17.00
C THR A 401 -14.49 0.21 15.88
N ARG A 402 -14.03 0.27 14.61
CA ARG A 402 -14.88 0.00 13.45
C ARG A 402 -15.53 -1.38 13.54
N VAL A 403 -14.76 -2.43 13.82
CA VAL A 403 -15.29 -3.80 13.93
C VAL A 403 -16.28 -3.89 15.10
N VAL A 404 -15.89 -3.44 16.29
CA VAL A 404 -16.75 -3.51 17.48
C VAL A 404 -18.07 -2.76 17.26
N LEU A 405 -18.01 -1.52 16.75
CA LEU A 405 -19.20 -0.72 16.47
C LEU A 405 -20.03 -1.29 15.33
N ALA A 406 -19.42 -1.84 14.28
CA ALA A 406 -20.15 -2.47 13.19
C ALA A 406 -21.02 -3.61 13.72
N TYR A 407 -20.46 -4.53 14.50
CA TYR A 407 -21.22 -5.63 15.09
C TYR A 407 -22.25 -5.16 16.11
N ALA A 408 -21.90 -4.21 16.98
CA ALA A 408 -22.81 -3.70 18.02
C ALA A 408 -24.01 -2.94 17.43
N LEU A 409 -23.75 -2.03 16.47
CA LEU A 409 -24.80 -1.20 15.88
C LEU A 409 -25.64 -2.00 14.86
N ALA A 410 -25.04 -2.90 14.10
CA ALA A 410 -25.77 -3.75 13.15
C ALA A 410 -26.73 -4.71 13.83
N ALA A 411 -26.47 -5.10 15.10
CA ALA A 411 -27.36 -5.93 15.92
C ALA A 411 -28.65 -5.21 16.35
N ILE A 412 -28.69 -3.88 16.24
CA ILE A 412 -29.89 -3.08 16.58
C ILE A 412 -30.79 -3.00 15.33
N PRO A 413 -32.00 -3.59 15.33
CA PRO A 413 -32.87 -3.70 14.14
C PRO A 413 -33.19 -2.35 13.48
N SER A 414 -33.31 -1.27 14.25
CA SER A 414 -33.58 0.08 13.72
C SER A 414 -32.38 0.73 13.04
N ILE A 415 -31.17 0.25 13.26
CA ILE A 415 -29.94 0.79 12.68
C ILE A 415 -29.48 -0.09 11.52
N GLY A 416 -29.42 -1.42 11.73
CA GLY A 416 -29.08 -2.41 10.72
C GLY A 416 -27.74 -2.12 10.02
N VAL A 417 -27.74 -2.19 8.70
CA VAL A 417 -26.55 -2.00 7.88
C VAL A 417 -25.92 -0.60 7.99
N HIS A 418 -26.71 0.43 8.30
CA HIS A 418 -26.18 1.78 8.49
C HIS A 418 -25.19 1.87 9.66
N GLY A 419 -25.34 0.99 10.67
CA GLY A 419 -24.38 0.88 11.78
C GLY A 419 -22.99 0.47 11.30
N ILE A 420 -22.91 -0.35 10.27
CA ILE A 420 -21.64 -0.72 9.64
C ILE A 420 -21.01 0.51 8.95
N TRP A 421 -21.82 1.25 8.18
CA TRP A 421 -21.33 2.43 7.47
C TRP A 421 -20.80 3.51 8.41
N TRP A 422 -21.53 3.83 9.46
CA TRP A 422 -21.14 4.82 10.44
C TRP A 422 -19.96 4.40 11.33
N SER A 423 -19.73 3.10 11.52
CA SER A 423 -18.60 2.59 12.29
C SER A 423 -17.24 3.03 11.71
N ILE A 424 -17.18 3.26 10.40
CA ILE A 424 -15.96 3.59 9.68
C ILE A 424 -15.47 4.99 10.03
N PRO A 425 -16.26 6.08 9.80
CA PRO A 425 -15.80 7.43 10.13
C PRO A 425 -15.64 7.65 11.64
N ILE A 426 -16.41 6.96 12.48
CA ILE A 426 -16.23 7.02 13.93
C ILE A 426 -14.86 6.44 14.33
N GLY A 427 -14.46 5.32 13.73
CA GLY A 427 -13.14 4.72 13.94
C GLY A 427 -12.00 5.66 13.54
N TRP A 428 -12.12 6.36 12.41
CA TRP A 428 -11.14 7.37 11.98
C TRP A 428 -11.08 8.53 12.97
N ALA A 429 -12.20 9.07 13.36
CA ALA A 429 -12.27 10.21 14.27
C ALA A 429 -11.62 9.90 15.64
N LEU A 430 -11.88 8.72 16.21
CA LEU A 430 -11.27 8.31 17.47
C LEU A 430 -9.76 8.14 17.37
N ALA A 431 -9.27 7.53 16.28
CA ALA A 431 -7.85 7.40 16.03
C ALA A 431 -7.17 8.75 15.82
N ASP A 432 -7.80 9.68 15.10
CA ASP A 432 -7.29 11.04 14.88
C ASP A 432 -7.22 11.83 16.18
N ILE A 433 -8.28 11.80 16.98
CA ILE A 433 -8.32 12.47 18.30
C ILE A 433 -7.16 11.94 19.16
N TYR A 434 -6.97 10.62 19.21
CA TYR A 434 -5.86 10.03 19.97
C TYR A 434 -4.50 10.43 19.41
N GLY A 435 -4.35 10.43 18.09
CA GLY A 435 -3.14 10.88 17.39
C GLY A 435 -2.81 12.35 17.75
N TRP A 436 -3.78 13.25 17.68
CA TRP A 436 -3.60 14.63 18.07
C TRP A 436 -3.24 14.78 19.56
N MET A 437 -3.95 14.09 20.46
CA MET A 437 -3.67 14.14 21.90
C MET A 437 -2.26 13.67 22.23
N TYR A 438 -1.81 12.56 21.62
CA TYR A 438 -0.46 12.06 21.82
C TYR A 438 0.59 13.04 21.27
N TYR A 439 0.36 13.62 20.09
CA TYR A 439 1.22 14.65 19.51
C TYR A 439 1.38 15.84 20.47
N TRP A 440 0.28 16.42 20.95
CA TRP A 440 0.31 17.57 21.83
C TRP A 440 1.07 17.29 23.14
N ARG A 441 0.89 16.11 23.71
CA ARG A 441 1.55 15.73 24.98
C ARG A 441 3.04 15.44 24.78
N LYS A 442 3.45 14.92 23.65
CA LYS A 442 4.80 14.36 23.43
C LYS A 442 5.64 15.08 22.37
N LYS A 443 5.10 16.14 21.72
CA LYS A 443 5.78 16.82 20.61
C LYS A 443 7.20 17.29 20.95
N ASN A 444 7.42 17.85 22.14
CA ASN A 444 8.71 18.36 22.56
C ASN A 444 9.72 17.22 22.75
N THR A 445 9.30 16.09 23.30
CA THR A 445 10.15 14.91 23.51
C THR A 445 10.42 14.17 22.21
N MET A 446 9.43 14.08 21.30
CA MET A 446 9.59 13.40 20.00
C MET A 446 10.48 14.18 19.04
N LEU A 447 10.43 15.51 19.09
CA LEU A 447 11.24 16.39 18.23
C LEU A 447 12.56 16.82 18.89
N SER A 448 12.79 16.52 20.19
CA SER A 448 14.13 16.65 20.78
C SER A 448 15.00 15.49 20.27
N PHE A 449 16.11 15.81 19.61
CA PHE A 449 17.08 14.81 19.19
C PHE A 449 17.50 13.95 20.40
N PRO A 450 17.55 12.63 20.28
CA PRO A 450 18.39 11.88 21.19
C PRO A 450 19.83 12.36 20.93
N THR A 451 20.37 13.13 21.84
CA THR A 451 21.83 13.33 21.94
C THR A 451 22.46 11.94 21.90
N GLN A 452 23.30 11.72 20.89
CA GLN A 452 24.03 10.47 20.63
C GLN A 452 24.77 9.98 21.86
#